data_209629b9712de9635611b1208ee0f454
#
_entry.id   209629b9712de9635611b1208ee0f454
#
_cell.length_a   1.000
_cell.length_b   1.000
_cell.length_c   1.000
_cell.angle_alpha   90.00
_cell.angle_beta   90.00
_cell.angle_gamma   90.00
#
_symmetry.space_group_name_H-M   'P 1'
#
loop_
_entity.id
_entity.type
_entity.pdbx_description
1 polymer ?
#
loop_
_entity_poly.entity_id
_entity_poly.type
_entity_poly.pdbx_seq_one_letter_code
_entity_poly.pdbx_strand_id
1 'polypeptide(L)'
;MQEALDWFAAKISVFSKEEQETINACAIAFAERDQIVIPKVNIAVNAKCSQADLMAYASSAFFKIGKKRKDIARFLSTVFEAYFPGGEGFVYKKMPGAKDIIK
;
A
#
# COMPACT_ATOMS: atom_id res chain seq x y z
N MET A 1 12.17 6.01 8.33
CA MET A 1 10.91 5.22 8.32
C MET A 1 9.65 6.09 8.49
N GLN A 2 9.67 6.98 9.47
CA GLN A 2 8.49 7.81 9.72
C GLN A 2 8.12 8.71 8.54
N GLU A 3 9.11 9.27 7.87
CA GLU A 3 8.86 10.10 6.69
C GLU A 3 8.11 9.36 5.60
N ALA A 4 8.47 8.11 5.35
CA ALA A 4 7.82 7.29 4.33
C ALA A 4 6.37 6.98 4.72
N LEU A 5 6.14 6.69 6.00
CA LEU A 5 4.79 6.43 6.51
C LEU A 5 3.92 7.68 6.45
N ASP A 6 4.48 8.84 6.79
CA ASP A 6 3.76 10.12 6.73
C ASP A 6 3.40 10.46 5.28
N TRP A 7 4.33 10.23 4.37
CA TRP A 7 4.10 10.46 2.94
C TRP A 7 2.97 9.57 2.42
N PHE A 8 3.02 8.29 2.79
CA PHE A 8 1.98 7.34 2.38
C PHE A 8 0.61 7.73 2.96
N ALA A 9 0.58 8.11 4.23
CA ALA A 9 -0.65 8.55 4.88
C ALA A 9 -1.27 9.75 4.17
N ALA A 10 -0.43 10.69 3.72
CA ALA A 10 -0.91 11.85 2.97
C ALA A 10 -1.50 11.44 1.62
N LYS A 11 -0.89 10.47 0.95
CA LYS A 11 -1.37 10.02 -0.36
C LYS A 11 -2.71 9.28 -0.30
N ILE A 12 -2.98 8.58 0.80
CA ILE A 12 -4.25 7.87 0.95
C ILE A 12 -5.32 8.71 1.67
N SER A 13 -5.11 10.02 1.77
CA SER A 13 -6.03 10.91 2.47
C SER A 13 -7.39 11.06 1.77
N VAL A 14 -7.52 10.59 0.53
CA VAL A 14 -8.80 10.60 -0.19
C VAL A 14 -9.79 9.57 0.37
N PHE A 15 -9.31 8.57 1.10
CA PHE A 15 -10.17 7.58 1.72
C PHE A 15 -10.89 8.16 2.94
N SER A 16 -11.95 7.50 3.40
CA SER A 16 -12.67 7.94 4.59
C SER A 16 -11.75 7.89 5.81
N LYS A 17 -12.12 8.59 6.88
CA LYS A 17 -11.33 8.60 8.10
C LYS A 17 -11.12 7.19 8.65
N GLU A 18 -12.19 6.40 8.69
CA GLU A 18 -12.11 5.01 9.18
C GLU A 18 -11.19 4.17 8.31
N GLU A 19 -11.29 4.32 7.00
CA GLU A 19 -10.42 3.61 6.07
C GLU A 19 -8.98 4.04 6.25
N GLN A 20 -8.72 5.34 6.39
CA GLN A 20 -7.37 5.86 6.61
C GLN A 20 -6.75 5.27 7.88
N GLU A 21 -7.50 5.23 8.96
CA GLU A 21 -7.02 4.67 10.22
C GLU A 21 -6.64 3.20 10.06
N THR A 22 -7.48 2.45 9.37
CA THR A 22 -7.23 1.03 9.12
C THR A 22 -6.00 0.84 8.23
N ILE A 23 -5.92 1.59 7.13
CA ILE A 23 -4.78 1.51 6.21
C ILE A 23 -3.48 1.85 6.94
N ASN A 24 -3.48 2.93 7.72
CA ASN A 24 -2.29 3.35 8.42
C ASN A 24 -1.85 2.33 9.48
N ALA A 25 -2.78 1.71 10.19
CA ALA A 25 -2.44 0.65 11.14
C ALA A 25 -1.77 -0.53 10.42
N CYS A 26 -2.30 -0.91 9.27
CA CYS A 26 -1.71 -1.99 8.47
C CYS A 26 -0.33 -1.61 7.94
N ALA A 27 -0.17 -0.36 7.51
CA ALA A 27 1.10 0.14 6.99
C ALA A 27 2.18 0.15 8.08
N ILE A 28 1.83 0.57 9.29
CA ILE A 28 2.76 0.59 10.42
C ILE A 28 3.20 -0.82 10.79
N ALA A 29 2.24 -1.76 10.86
CA ALA A 29 2.57 -3.15 11.17
C ALA A 29 3.52 -3.74 10.14
N PHE A 30 3.29 -3.44 8.87
CA PHE A 30 4.17 -3.91 7.79
C PHE A 30 5.55 -3.25 7.89
N ALA A 31 5.59 -1.93 8.06
CA ALA A 31 6.85 -1.18 8.10
C ALA A 31 7.72 -1.58 9.29
N GLU A 32 7.13 -1.69 10.46
CA GLU A 32 7.88 -1.90 11.71
C GLU A 32 8.10 -3.35 12.08
N ARG A 33 7.16 -4.24 11.74
CA ARG A 33 7.21 -5.63 12.19
C ARG A 33 7.17 -6.65 11.07
N ASP A 34 7.18 -6.20 9.82
CA ASP A 34 7.06 -7.08 8.64
C ASP A 34 5.80 -7.95 8.68
N GLN A 35 4.73 -7.44 9.31
CA GLN A 35 3.47 -8.16 9.41
C GLN A 35 2.46 -7.66 8.40
N ILE A 36 1.82 -8.59 7.71
CA ILE A 36 0.74 -8.29 6.79
C ILE A 36 -0.56 -8.58 7.54
N VAL A 37 -1.27 -7.52 7.91
CA VAL A 37 -2.47 -7.60 8.73
C VAL A 37 -3.71 -7.47 7.85
N ILE A 38 -4.70 -8.32 8.08
CA ILE A 38 -5.98 -8.21 7.38
C ILE A 38 -6.71 -6.98 7.94
N PRO A 39 -7.16 -6.05 7.08
CA PRO A 39 -7.80 -4.84 7.57
C PRO A 39 -9.13 -5.13 8.29
N LYS A 40 -9.41 -4.35 9.33
CA LYS A 40 -10.63 -4.50 10.12
C LYS A 40 -11.87 -4.05 9.36
N VAL A 41 -11.72 -3.08 8.47
CA VAL A 41 -12.80 -2.62 7.61
C VAL A 41 -12.39 -2.85 6.17
N ASN A 42 -13.39 -3.14 5.34
CA ASN A 42 -13.15 -3.36 3.93
C ASN A 42 -12.83 -2.03 3.25
N ILE A 43 -11.71 -1.98 2.54
CA ILE A 43 -11.29 -0.77 1.83
C ILE A 43 -11.88 -0.81 0.43
N ALA A 44 -12.91 -0.02 0.21
CA ALA A 44 -13.58 0.03 -1.09
C ALA A 44 -12.76 0.82 -2.10
N VAL A 45 -12.96 0.49 -3.38
CA VAL A 45 -12.32 1.23 -4.47
C VAL A 45 -12.79 2.68 -4.42
N ASN A 46 -11.85 3.62 -4.47
CA ASN A 46 -12.13 5.06 -4.42
C ASN A 46 -11.81 5.67 -5.79
N ALA A 47 -12.76 6.43 -6.34
CA ALA A 47 -12.60 7.03 -7.66
C ALA A 47 -11.42 8.00 -7.74
N LYS A 48 -11.00 8.56 -6.60
CA LYS A 48 -9.89 9.52 -6.54
C LYS A 48 -8.53 8.86 -6.37
N CYS A 49 -8.50 7.54 -6.25
CA CYS A 49 -7.25 6.80 -6.09
C CYS A 49 -7.37 5.52 -6.91
N SER A 50 -6.65 5.46 -8.01
CA SER A 50 -6.70 4.30 -8.90
C SER A 50 -5.82 3.17 -8.40
N GLN A 51 -5.99 1.99 -9.00
CA GLN A 51 -5.13 0.85 -8.76
C GLN A 51 -3.65 1.21 -8.99
N ALA A 52 -3.39 1.91 -10.10
CA ALA A 52 -2.03 2.34 -10.42
C ALA A 52 -1.49 3.31 -9.38
N ASP A 53 -2.33 4.22 -8.89
CA ASP A 53 -1.93 5.17 -7.85
C ASP A 53 -1.51 4.44 -6.58
N LEU A 54 -2.30 3.47 -6.14
CA LEU A 54 -1.96 2.69 -4.94
C LEU A 54 -0.65 1.93 -5.09
N MET A 55 -0.44 1.32 -6.25
CA MET A 55 0.81 0.61 -6.51
C MET A 55 2.00 1.57 -6.47
N ALA A 56 1.84 2.76 -7.05
CA ALA A 56 2.91 3.76 -7.05
C ALA A 56 3.19 4.26 -5.63
N TYR A 57 2.15 4.56 -4.86
CA TYR A 57 2.32 5.08 -3.49
C TYR A 57 2.98 4.04 -2.58
N ALA A 58 2.48 2.81 -2.60
CA ALA A 58 3.05 1.77 -1.76
C ALA A 58 4.49 1.44 -2.16
N SER A 59 4.76 1.37 -3.47
CA SER A 59 6.11 1.10 -3.96
C SER A 59 7.08 2.19 -3.52
N SER A 60 6.69 3.47 -3.71
CA SER A 60 7.53 4.58 -3.33
C SER A 60 7.85 4.57 -1.83
N ALA A 61 6.83 4.38 -0.99
CA ALA A 61 7.02 4.43 0.44
C ALA A 61 7.81 3.22 0.96
N PHE A 62 7.44 2.03 0.54
CA PHE A 62 8.00 0.81 1.15
C PHE A 62 9.34 0.39 0.57
N PHE A 63 9.62 0.64 -0.71
CA PHE A 63 10.97 0.44 -1.22
C PHE A 63 11.96 1.35 -0.52
N LYS A 64 11.54 2.58 -0.21
CA LYS A 64 12.41 3.55 0.46
C LYS A 64 12.89 3.04 1.82
N ILE A 65 12.07 2.27 2.52
CA ILE A 65 12.44 1.71 3.82
C ILE A 65 12.93 0.27 3.74
N GLY A 66 13.25 -0.18 2.55
CA GLY A 66 13.92 -1.47 2.36
C GLY A 66 13.02 -2.68 2.22
N LYS A 67 11.72 -2.50 2.03
CA LYS A 67 10.82 -3.64 1.82
C LYS A 67 11.01 -4.22 0.43
N LYS A 68 10.80 -5.52 0.30
CA LYS A 68 10.98 -6.23 -0.96
C LYS A 68 9.71 -6.17 -1.79
N ARG A 69 9.87 -6.24 -3.11
CA ARG A 69 8.76 -6.21 -4.06
C ARG A 69 7.68 -7.24 -3.72
N LYS A 70 8.11 -8.46 -3.40
CA LYS A 70 7.19 -9.55 -3.06
C LYS A 70 6.32 -9.21 -1.86
N ASP A 71 6.93 -8.62 -0.83
CA ASP A 71 6.23 -8.29 0.40
C ASP A 71 5.28 -7.10 0.19
N ILE A 72 5.68 -6.12 -0.61
CA ILE A 72 4.83 -4.97 -0.95
C ILE A 72 3.61 -5.46 -1.74
N ALA A 73 3.82 -6.39 -2.67
CA ALA A 73 2.71 -6.96 -3.45
C ALA A 73 1.71 -7.67 -2.54
N ARG A 74 2.20 -8.42 -1.55
CA ARG A 74 1.34 -9.08 -0.58
C ARG A 74 0.58 -8.07 0.27
N PHE A 75 1.25 -7.01 0.72
CA PHE A 75 0.61 -5.94 1.48
C PHE A 75 -0.56 -5.35 0.70
N LEU A 76 -0.31 -4.97 -0.55
CA LEU A 76 -1.34 -4.35 -1.39
C LEU A 76 -2.52 -5.29 -1.63
N SER A 77 -2.26 -6.54 -1.97
CA SER A 77 -3.34 -7.49 -2.29
C SER A 77 -4.14 -7.89 -1.05
N THR A 78 -3.56 -7.78 0.13
CA THR A 78 -4.25 -8.09 1.38
C THR A 78 -5.03 -6.90 1.91
N VAL A 79 -4.40 -5.74 2.00
CA VAL A 79 -5.03 -4.55 2.58
C VAL A 79 -6.05 -3.93 1.63
N PHE A 80 -5.77 -3.96 0.34
CA PHE A 80 -6.63 -3.38 -0.70
C PHE A 80 -7.20 -4.47 -1.60
N GLU A 81 -7.75 -5.50 -1.01
CA GLU A 81 -8.23 -6.66 -1.75
C GLU A 81 -9.22 -6.28 -2.87
N ALA A 82 -10.12 -5.34 -2.61
CA ALA A 82 -11.09 -4.90 -3.61
C ALA A 82 -10.45 -4.27 -4.84
N TYR A 83 -9.24 -3.71 -4.69
CA TYR A 83 -8.50 -3.10 -5.80
C TYR A 83 -7.78 -4.13 -6.66
N PHE A 84 -7.46 -5.30 -6.10
CA PHE A 84 -6.57 -6.26 -6.76
C PHE A 84 -7.19 -7.65 -6.81
N PRO A 85 -8.26 -7.82 -7.61
CA PRO A 85 -8.90 -9.13 -7.73
C PRO A 85 -7.96 -10.18 -8.32
N GLY A 86 -6.93 -9.76 -9.04
CA GLY A 86 -5.91 -10.66 -9.58
C GLY A 86 -4.94 -11.19 -8.54
N GLY A 87 -4.96 -10.62 -7.33
CA GLY A 87 -4.14 -11.09 -6.22
C GLY A 87 -2.69 -10.66 -6.25
N GLU A 88 -1.91 -11.28 -5.37
CA GLU A 88 -0.50 -10.92 -5.16
C GLU A 88 0.34 -11.05 -6.44
N GLY A 89 0.13 -12.11 -7.22
CA GLY A 89 0.89 -12.33 -8.44
C GLY A 89 0.69 -11.23 -9.48
N PHE A 90 -0.54 -10.77 -9.62
CA PHE A 90 -0.86 -9.66 -10.53
C PHE A 90 -0.15 -8.38 -10.07
N VAL A 91 -0.24 -8.08 -8.77
CA VAL A 91 0.38 -6.88 -8.22
C VAL A 91 1.89 -6.94 -8.40
N TYR A 92 2.50 -8.08 -8.11
CA TYR A 92 3.93 -8.26 -8.26
C TYR A 92 4.41 -7.91 -9.68
N LYS A 93 3.65 -8.35 -10.68
CA LYS A 93 4.02 -8.11 -12.08
C LYS A 93 3.79 -6.67 -12.52
N LYS A 94 2.76 -6.02 -11.99
CA LYS A 94 2.31 -4.72 -12.49
C LYS A 94 2.87 -3.53 -11.72
N MET A 95 3.26 -3.70 -10.45
CA MET A 95 3.73 -2.56 -9.66
C MET A 95 5.06 -2.02 -10.18
N PRO A 96 5.33 -0.72 -10.02
CA PRO A 96 6.61 -0.13 -10.42
C PRO A 96 7.78 -0.77 -9.69
N GLY A 97 8.92 -0.89 -10.37
CA GLY A 97 10.15 -1.30 -9.72
C GLY A 97 10.75 -0.16 -8.93
N ALA A 98 11.74 -0.47 -8.06
CA ALA A 98 12.38 0.55 -7.24
C ALA A 98 12.98 1.69 -8.06
N LYS A 99 13.54 1.37 -9.21
CA LYS A 99 14.18 2.37 -10.08
C LYS A 99 13.18 3.26 -10.82
N ASP A 100 11.91 2.86 -10.85
CA ASP A 100 10.85 3.62 -11.54
C ASP A 100 10.13 4.56 -10.58
N ILE A 101 10.52 4.58 -9.31
CA ILE A 101 9.89 5.41 -8.30
C ILE A 101 10.27 6.86 -8.49
N ILE A 102 9.29 7.75 -8.38
CA ILE A 102 9.49 9.19 -8.48
C ILE A 102 10.31 9.68 -7.28
N LYS A 103 11.34 10.43 -7.57
CA LYS A 103 12.21 10.97 -6.53
C LYS A 103 11.62 12.22 -5.90
#